data_9ee1c42ff0bd476ca6d21972fee0ee49
#
_entry.id   9ee1c42ff0bd476ca6d21972fee0ee49
#
_cell.length_a   1.000
_cell.length_b   1.000
_cell.length_c   1.000
_cell.angle_alpha   90.00
_cell.angle_beta   90.00
_cell.angle_gamma   90.00
#
_symmetry.space_group_name_H-M   'P 1'
#
loop_
_entity.id
_entity.type
_entity.pdbx_description
1 polymer ?
#
loop_
_entity_poly.entity_id
_entity_poly.type
_entity_poly.pdbx_seq_one_letter_code
_entity_poly.pdbx_strand_id
1 'polypeptide(L)'
;RRIISKGLWAPKDTIEQAKREMKHLRNTEAYHKKAEASKLRREKIQTAYVDDFCKQVRSFLNFHPCYAEQEAKIARLVTLHATPVGSGTVARTSTIPVEERAAKAVIAWMRHKTTAYDQMPIARIKGERRRVRNMLAQRSVQLLESYRKGNPISPDCPLMASLKLQHLNV
;
A
#
# COMPACT_ATOMS: atom_id res chain seq x y z
N ARG A 1 -20.91 0.45 -16.32
CA ARG A 1 -20.97 -1.00 -15.96
C ARG A 1 -19.75 -1.68 -16.55
N ARG A 2 -19.01 -2.45 -15.74
CA ARG A 2 -17.90 -3.28 -16.26
C ARG A 2 -18.48 -4.48 -16.99
N ILE A 3 -17.97 -4.77 -18.19
CA ILE A 3 -18.26 -6.02 -18.90
C ILE A 3 -17.44 -7.11 -18.19
N ILE A 4 -18.12 -8.10 -17.64
CA ILE A 4 -17.49 -9.23 -16.96
C ILE A 4 -17.60 -10.43 -17.89
N SER A 5 -16.47 -11.06 -18.22
CA SER A 5 -16.45 -12.32 -18.98
C SER A 5 -17.08 -13.43 -18.14
N LYS A 6 -18.03 -14.16 -18.74
CA LYS A 6 -18.67 -15.33 -18.11
C LYS A 6 -17.91 -16.63 -18.38
N GLY A 7 -16.74 -16.57 -19.01
CA GLY A 7 -15.92 -17.72 -19.38
C GLY A 7 -15.99 -18.05 -20.88
N LEU A 8 -15.33 -19.12 -21.27
CA LEU A 8 -15.33 -19.69 -22.59
C LEU A 8 -16.19 -20.97 -22.60
N TRP A 9 -16.99 -21.15 -23.63
CA TRP A 9 -17.82 -22.34 -23.83
C TRP A 9 -17.26 -23.14 -25.00
N ALA A 10 -17.12 -24.44 -24.82
CA ALA A 10 -16.66 -25.37 -25.82
C ALA A 10 -17.33 -26.77 -25.62
N PRO A 11 -17.33 -27.67 -26.61
CA PRO A 11 -17.74 -29.06 -26.41
C PRO A 11 -16.99 -29.71 -25.26
N LYS A 12 -17.67 -30.57 -24.49
CA LYS A 12 -17.12 -31.22 -23.30
C LYS A 12 -15.78 -31.92 -23.57
N ASP A 13 -15.74 -32.67 -24.68
CA ASP A 13 -14.56 -33.45 -25.07
C ASP A 13 -13.34 -32.57 -25.33
N THR A 14 -13.56 -31.43 -25.99
CA THR A 14 -12.50 -30.41 -26.21
C THR A 14 -11.96 -29.85 -24.87
N ILE A 15 -12.86 -29.60 -23.91
CA ILE A 15 -12.45 -29.13 -22.59
C ILE A 15 -11.65 -30.18 -21.83
N GLU A 16 -12.07 -31.46 -21.90
CA GLU A 16 -11.40 -32.58 -21.25
C GLU A 16 -10.02 -32.85 -21.88
N GLN A 17 -9.94 -32.79 -23.19
CA GLN A 17 -8.68 -32.92 -23.92
C GLN A 17 -7.71 -31.79 -23.51
N ALA A 18 -8.13 -30.54 -23.56
CA ALA A 18 -7.31 -29.40 -23.15
C ALA A 18 -6.83 -29.50 -21.68
N LYS A 19 -7.68 -30.00 -20.78
CA LYS A 19 -7.30 -30.26 -19.39
C LYS A 19 -6.21 -31.32 -19.27
N ARG A 20 -6.30 -32.40 -20.03
CA ARG A 20 -5.28 -33.48 -20.06
C ARG A 20 -3.94 -32.95 -20.59
N GLU A 21 -3.97 -32.24 -21.70
CA GLU A 21 -2.77 -31.61 -22.29
C GLU A 21 -2.11 -30.64 -21.35
N MET A 22 -2.88 -29.76 -20.69
CA MET A 22 -2.39 -28.82 -19.71
C MET A 22 -1.81 -29.51 -18.47
N LYS A 23 -2.42 -30.62 -18.04
CA LYS A 23 -1.87 -31.40 -16.91
C LYS A 23 -0.52 -32.02 -17.28
N HIS A 24 -0.41 -32.59 -18.48
CA HIS A 24 0.84 -33.13 -18.99
C HIS A 24 1.91 -32.04 -19.09
N LEU A 25 1.57 -30.91 -19.72
CA LEU A 25 2.48 -29.75 -19.85
C LEU A 25 2.99 -29.25 -18.50
N ARG A 26 2.10 -29.13 -17.51
CA ARG A 26 2.48 -28.66 -16.16
C ARG A 26 3.40 -29.61 -15.43
N ASN A 27 3.41 -30.89 -15.76
CA ASN A 27 4.29 -31.89 -15.16
C ASN A 27 5.66 -31.94 -15.83
N THR A 28 5.90 -31.18 -16.90
CA THR A 28 7.21 -31.14 -17.57
C THR A 28 8.21 -30.30 -16.78
N GLU A 29 9.48 -30.73 -16.78
CA GLU A 29 10.60 -29.99 -16.15
C GLU A 29 10.73 -28.57 -16.74
N ALA A 30 10.54 -28.43 -18.05
CA ALA A 30 10.59 -27.14 -18.73
C ALA A 30 9.53 -26.16 -18.19
N TYR A 31 8.31 -26.66 -17.90
CA TYR A 31 7.26 -25.82 -17.30
C TYR A 31 7.64 -25.38 -15.90
N HIS A 32 8.17 -26.28 -15.07
CA HIS A 32 8.60 -25.95 -13.70
C HIS A 32 9.73 -24.90 -13.73
N LYS A 33 10.77 -25.10 -14.52
CA LYS A 33 11.87 -24.12 -14.68
C LYS A 33 11.34 -22.73 -15.12
N LYS A 34 10.42 -22.70 -16.09
CA LYS A 34 9.79 -21.45 -16.56
C LYS A 34 8.94 -20.79 -15.46
N ALA A 35 8.20 -21.57 -14.69
CA ALA A 35 7.37 -21.07 -13.59
C ALA A 35 8.23 -20.47 -12.46
N GLU A 36 9.31 -21.16 -12.08
CA GLU A 36 10.28 -20.66 -11.08
C GLU A 36 10.99 -19.39 -11.54
N ALA A 37 11.49 -19.36 -12.76
CA ALA A 37 12.10 -18.16 -13.34
C ALA A 37 11.12 -16.97 -13.35
N SER A 38 9.86 -17.24 -13.70
CA SER A 38 8.79 -16.24 -13.69
C SER A 38 8.46 -15.75 -12.27
N LYS A 39 8.51 -16.65 -11.27
CA LYS A 39 8.32 -16.31 -9.86
C LYS A 39 9.44 -15.41 -9.37
N LEU A 40 10.70 -15.81 -9.57
CA LEU A 40 11.88 -15.02 -9.19
C LEU A 40 11.90 -13.63 -9.84
N ARG A 41 11.54 -13.56 -11.12
CA ARG A 41 11.43 -12.27 -11.81
C ARG A 41 10.37 -11.37 -11.16
N ARG A 42 9.19 -11.92 -10.82
CA ARG A 42 8.13 -11.15 -10.15
C ARG A 42 8.55 -10.68 -8.76
N GLU A 43 9.26 -11.52 -8.00
CA GLU A 43 9.79 -11.17 -6.68
C GLU A 43 10.82 -10.03 -6.78
N LYS A 44 11.77 -10.11 -7.72
CA LYS A 44 12.74 -9.03 -7.95
C LYS A 44 12.05 -7.70 -8.31
N ILE A 45 11.08 -7.72 -9.21
CA ILE A 45 10.31 -6.53 -9.58
C ILE A 45 9.54 -5.99 -8.38
N GLN A 46 8.96 -6.87 -7.56
CA GLN A 46 8.23 -6.47 -6.36
C GLN A 46 9.17 -5.83 -5.33
N THR A 47 10.32 -6.42 -5.06
CA THR A 47 11.30 -5.87 -4.10
C THR A 47 11.79 -4.50 -4.56
N ALA A 48 12.23 -4.37 -5.82
CA ALA A 48 12.67 -3.10 -6.38
C ALA A 48 11.57 -2.02 -6.30
N TYR A 49 10.32 -2.40 -6.55
CA TYR A 49 9.19 -1.50 -6.43
C TYR A 49 8.94 -1.05 -4.98
N VAL A 50 9.03 -1.97 -4.01
CA VAL A 50 8.86 -1.67 -2.58
C VAL A 50 9.94 -0.71 -2.10
N ASP A 51 11.19 -0.93 -2.52
CA ASP A 51 12.33 -0.08 -2.17
C ASP A 51 12.17 1.34 -2.76
N ASP A 52 11.80 1.43 -4.04
CA ASP A 52 11.53 2.71 -4.68
C ASP A 52 10.37 3.46 -4.01
N PHE A 53 9.27 2.75 -3.74
CA PHE A 53 8.13 3.34 -3.06
C PHE A 53 8.48 3.86 -1.66
N CYS A 54 9.31 3.12 -0.90
CA CYS A 54 9.80 3.55 0.40
C CYS A 54 10.63 4.85 0.32
N LYS A 55 11.49 4.97 -0.71
CA LYS A 55 12.25 6.20 -0.98
C LYS A 55 11.33 7.38 -1.26
N GLN A 56 10.29 7.19 -2.07
CA GLN A 56 9.32 8.24 -2.36
C GLN A 56 8.50 8.64 -1.14
N VAL A 57 8.17 7.69 -0.26
CA VAL A 57 7.54 7.99 1.02
C VAL A 57 8.46 8.86 1.89
N ARG A 58 9.75 8.53 2.00
CA ARG A 58 10.73 9.34 2.75
C ARG A 58 10.86 10.73 2.14
N SER A 59 10.97 10.84 0.82
CA SER A 59 11.02 12.12 0.11
C SER A 59 9.79 13.00 0.41
N PHE A 60 8.60 12.39 0.48
CA PHE A 60 7.38 13.12 0.84
C PHE A 60 7.36 13.54 2.31
N LEU A 61 7.82 12.68 3.24
CA LEU A 61 7.90 13.02 4.67
C LEU A 61 8.83 14.20 4.89
N ASN A 62 10.03 14.15 4.34
CA ASN A 62 11.04 15.22 4.36
C ASN A 62 11.21 15.85 5.74
N PHE A 63 11.44 15.03 6.77
CA PHE A 63 11.57 15.49 8.14
C PHE A 63 12.92 16.16 8.38
N HIS A 64 12.95 17.07 9.35
CA HIS A 64 14.19 17.64 9.83
C HIS A 64 15.14 16.53 10.33
N PRO A 65 16.46 16.64 10.17
CA PRO A 65 17.42 15.61 10.56
C PRO A 65 17.30 15.09 12.00
N CYS A 66 16.85 15.90 12.95
CA CYS A 66 16.60 15.46 14.33
C CYS A 66 15.50 14.38 14.44
N TYR A 67 14.67 14.21 13.41
CA TYR A 67 13.60 13.20 13.31
C TYR A 67 13.87 12.12 12.26
N ALA A 68 15.11 11.96 11.81
CA ALA A 68 15.47 11.01 10.75
C ALA A 68 15.11 9.55 11.09
N GLU A 69 15.22 9.18 12.37
CA GLU A 69 14.84 7.83 12.83
C GLU A 69 13.32 7.60 12.72
N GLN A 70 12.53 8.59 13.15
CA GLN A 70 11.08 8.56 13.06
C GLN A 70 10.63 8.52 11.59
N GLU A 71 11.25 9.31 10.73
CA GLU A 71 11.00 9.30 9.28
C GLU A 71 11.20 7.90 8.70
N ALA A 72 12.34 7.28 9.00
CA ALA A 72 12.66 5.94 8.49
C ALA A 72 11.65 4.89 8.97
N LYS A 73 11.25 4.94 10.26
CA LYS A 73 10.24 4.05 10.83
C LYS A 73 8.87 4.23 10.16
N ILE A 74 8.40 5.46 10.02
CA ILE A 74 7.12 5.77 9.37
C ILE A 74 7.15 5.31 7.91
N ALA A 75 8.22 5.60 7.18
CA ALA A 75 8.34 5.20 5.78
C ALA A 75 8.22 3.69 5.60
N ARG A 76 8.85 2.89 6.45
CA ARG A 76 8.72 1.42 6.44
C ARG A 76 7.28 0.98 6.71
N LEU A 77 6.62 1.55 7.73
CA LEU A 77 5.27 1.19 8.13
C LEU A 77 4.24 1.55 7.06
N VAL A 78 4.36 2.73 6.47
CA VAL A 78 3.51 3.17 5.34
C VAL A 78 3.71 2.25 4.14
N THR A 79 4.95 1.91 3.82
CA THR A 79 5.29 1.03 2.70
C THR A 79 4.70 -0.36 2.91
N LEU A 80 4.88 -0.98 4.09
CA LEU A 80 4.29 -2.26 4.45
C LEU A 80 2.76 -2.25 4.32
N HIS A 81 2.11 -1.16 4.73
CA HIS A 81 0.66 -1.03 4.63
C HIS A 81 0.17 -0.85 3.19
N ALA A 82 0.94 -0.15 2.36
CA ALA A 82 0.50 0.28 1.02
C ALA A 82 0.86 -0.70 -0.09
N THR A 83 1.86 -1.59 0.07
CA THR A 83 2.42 -2.42 -0.99
C THR A 83 2.07 -3.92 -0.97
N PRO A 84 1.10 -4.46 -0.19
CA PRO A 84 0.79 -5.89 -0.20
C PRO A 84 0.42 -6.39 -1.59
N VAL A 85 0.88 -7.60 -1.94
CA VAL A 85 0.56 -8.23 -3.22
C VAL A 85 -0.93 -8.60 -3.27
N GLY A 86 -1.57 -8.32 -4.39
CA GLY A 86 -2.98 -8.68 -4.62
C GLY A 86 -4.01 -7.70 -4.07
N SER A 87 -3.59 -6.68 -3.32
CA SER A 87 -4.51 -5.63 -2.88
C SER A 87 -4.68 -4.56 -3.97
N GLY A 88 -5.90 -4.07 -4.17
CA GLY A 88 -6.20 -2.92 -5.03
C GLY A 88 -5.78 -1.58 -4.43
N THR A 89 -4.60 -1.53 -3.80
CA THR A 89 -4.09 -0.36 -3.12
C THR A 89 -3.63 0.73 -4.10
N VAL A 90 -3.70 1.99 -3.65
CA VAL A 90 -3.22 3.17 -4.41
C VAL A 90 -1.76 3.02 -4.85
N ALA A 91 -0.94 2.32 -4.07
CA ALA A 91 0.45 2.07 -4.39
C ALA A 91 0.67 1.33 -5.72
N ARG A 92 -0.27 0.53 -6.19
CA ARG A 92 -0.11 -0.33 -7.39
C ARG A 92 -0.71 0.22 -8.67
N THR A 93 -1.42 1.32 -8.63
CA THR A 93 -1.94 1.92 -9.85
C THR A 93 -0.81 2.53 -10.68
N SER A 94 -0.81 2.33 -11.99
CA SER A 94 0.13 2.97 -12.92
C SER A 94 -0.37 4.33 -13.44
N THR A 95 -1.62 4.67 -13.16
CA THR A 95 -2.28 5.89 -13.66
C THR A 95 -1.85 7.16 -12.91
N ILE A 96 -1.27 7.01 -11.72
CA ILE A 96 -0.88 8.11 -10.85
C ILE A 96 0.64 8.01 -10.63
N PRO A 97 1.39 9.12 -10.73
CA PRO A 97 2.83 9.15 -10.42
C PRO A 97 3.15 8.57 -9.05
N VAL A 98 4.33 7.96 -8.89
CA VAL A 98 4.71 7.26 -7.65
C VAL A 98 4.79 8.20 -6.45
N GLU A 99 5.22 9.43 -6.67
CA GLU A 99 5.33 10.50 -5.67
C GLU A 99 3.94 10.85 -5.10
N GLU A 100 2.97 11.01 -5.98
CA GLU A 100 1.58 11.31 -5.58
C GLU A 100 0.95 10.12 -4.86
N ARG A 101 1.29 8.89 -5.28
CA ARG A 101 0.86 7.67 -4.59
C ARG A 101 1.45 7.59 -3.19
N ALA A 102 2.73 7.91 -3.03
CA ALA A 102 3.42 7.94 -1.75
C ALA A 102 2.76 8.96 -0.80
N ALA A 103 2.52 10.19 -1.27
CA ALA A 103 1.82 11.21 -0.51
C ALA A 103 0.43 10.75 -0.05
N LYS A 104 -0.37 10.19 -0.96
CA LYS A 104 -1.70 9.64 -0.64
C LYS A 104 -1.64 8.48 0.37
N ALA A 105 -0.62 7.62 0.27
CA ALA A 105 -0.43 6.51 1.19
C ALA A 105 -0.07 6.99 2.60
N VAL A 106 0.82 7.97 2.74
CA VAL A 106 1.15 8.58 4.04
C VAL A 106 -0.08 9.18 4.70
N ILE A 107 -0.84 10.01 3.97
CA ILE A 107 -2.05 10.65 4.51
C ILE A 107 -3.12 9.61 4.87
N ALA A 108 -3.26 8.55 4.07
CA ALA A 108 -4.19 7.46 4.38
C ALA A 108 -3.75 6.71 5.65
N TRP A 109 -2.48 6.35 5.75
CA TRP A 109 -1.92 5.66 6.92
C TRP A 109 -2.07 6.50 8.19
N MET A 110 -1.73 7.78 8.14
CA MET A 110 -1.88 8.70 9.27
C MET A 110 -3.34 8.79 9.74
N ARG A 111 -4.29 8.91 8.82
CA ARG A 111 -5.71 8.94 9.16
C ARG A 111 -6.13 7.74 10.00
N HIS A 112 -5.66 6.53 9.67
CA HIS A 112 -5.99 5.32 10.40
C HIS A 112 -5.21 5.15 11.70
N LYS A 113 -3.97 5.63 11.75
CA LYS A 113 -3.07 5.38 12.88
C LYS A 113 -2.97 6.52 13.90
N THR A 114 -3.28 7.74 13.50
CA THR A 114 -3.18 8.92 14.37
C THR A 114 -4.53 9.53 14.74
N THR A 115 -5.63 8.94 14.28
CA THR A 115 -6.99 9.42 14.56
C THR A 115 -7.95 8.27 14.82
N ALA A 116 -9.11 8.57 15.41
CA ALA A 116 -10.18 7.60 15.63
C ALA A 116 -11.06 7.36 14.38
N TYR A 117 -10.52 7.56 13.16
CA TYR A 117 -11.30 7.49 11.93
C TYR A 117 -12.05 6.16 11.75
N ASP A 118 -11.46 5.04 12.15
CA ASP A 118 -12.05 3.71 11.97
C ASP A 118 -13.26 3.45 12.88
N GLN A 119 -13.35 4.17 14.04
CA GLN A 119 -14.45 4.10 14.96
C GLN A 119 -15.42 5.30 14.84
N MET A 120 -15.11 6.28 13.96
CA MET A 120 -15.89 7.49 13.85
C MET A 120 -17.26 7.25 13.21
N PRO A 121 -18.37 7.57 13.87
CA PRO A 121 -19.69 7.49 13.27
C PRO A 121 -19.84 8.60 12.21
N ILE A 122 -19.74 8.22 10.94
CA ILE A 122 -19.89 9.15 9.82
C ILE A 122 -21.29 8.97 9.22
N ALA A 123 -22.07 10.05 9.18
CA ALA A 123 -23.40 10.03 8.61
C ALA A 123 -23.39 9.54 7.15
N ARG A 124 -24.40 8.74 6.76
CA ARG A 124 -24.55 8.17 5.40
C ARG A 124 -25.11 9.20 4.41
N ILE A 125 -24.61 10.42 4.48
CA ILE A 125 -24.98 11.54 3.59
C ILE A 125 -23.95 11.64 2.48
N LYS A 126 -24.40 11.91 1.26
CA LYS A 126 -23.51 12.07 0.09
C LYS A 126 -22.47 13.18 0.36
N GLY A 127 -21.19 12.81 0.22
CA GLY A 127 -20.07 13.74 0.40
C GLY A 127 -19.51 13.81 1.82
N GLU A 128 -20.21 13.40 2.86
CA GLU A 128 -19.78 13.52 4.26
C GLU A 128 -18.48 12.76 4.55
N ARG A 129 -18.35 11.53 4.07
CA ARG A 129 -17.08 10.79 4.18
C ARG A 129 -15.92 11.51 3.51
N ARG A 130 -16.17 12.18 2.40
CA ARG A 130 -15.13 12.96 1.70
C ARG A 130 -14.73 14.18 2.53
N ARG A 131 -15.71 14.89 3.12
CA ARG A 131 -15.47 16.03 4.00
C ARG A 131 -14.61 15.64 5.21
N VAL A 132 -14.98 14.57 5.91
CA VAL A 132 -14.21 14.04 7.07
C VAL A 132 -12.79 13.67 6.66
N ARG A 133 -12.62 12.94 5.55
CA ARG A 133 -11.27 12.57 5.05
C ARG A 133 -10.41 13.79 4.73
N ASN A 134 -10.98 14.82 4.13
CA ASN A 134 -10.25 16.05 3.82
C ASN A 134 -9.84 16.79 5.10
N MET A 135 -10.72 16.90 6.08
CA MET A 135 -10.41 17.49 7.38
C MET A 135 -9.25 16.75 8.08
N LEU A 136 -9.30 15.41 8.10
CA LEU A 136 -8.24 14.61 8.71
C LEU A 136 -6.93 14.68 7.91
N ALA A 137 -7.00 14.80 6.59
CA ALA A 137 -5.82 15.01 5.75
C ALA A 137 -5.13 16.33 6.07
N GLN A 138 -5.89 17.42 6.24
CA GLN A 138 -5.32 18.72 6.65
C GLN A 138 -4.63 18.64 8.01
N ARG A 139 -5.24 17.98 9.00
CA ARG A 139 -4.60 17.72 10.31
C ARG A 139 -3.31 16.93 10.17
N SER A 140 -3.30 15.90 9.32
CA SER A 140 -2.09 15.12 9.05
C SER A 140 -0.98 15.98 8.45
N VAL A 141 -1.30 16.85 7.49
CA VAL A 141 -0.32 17.75 6.88
C VAL A 141 0.24 18.73 7.91
N GLN A 142 -0.61 19.34 8.75
CA GLN A 142 -0.17 20.25 9.82
C GLN A 142 0.78 19.55 10.81
N LEU A 143 0.49 18.30 11.16
CA LEU A 143 1.36 17.52 12.03
C LEU A 143 2.72 17.23 11.37
N LEU A 144 2.73 16.84 10.09
CA LEU A 144 3.97 16.62 9.34
C LEU A 144 4.82 17.88 9.23
N GLU A 145 4.20 19.08 9.09
CA GLU A 145 4.92 20.35 9.02
C GLU A 145 5.74 20.62 10.30
N SER A 146 5.26 20.23 11.47
CA SER A 146 6.02 20.36 12.71
C SER A 146 7.32 19.54 12.69
N TYR A 147 7.25 18.32 12.14
CA TYR A 147 8.42 17.45 11.98
C TYR A 147 9.39 17.96 10.90
N ARG A 148 8.87 18.51 9.80
CA ARG A 148 9.67 19.12 8.72
C ARG A 148 10.47 20.33 9.21
N LYS A 149 9.86 21.15 10.06
CA LYS A 149 10.48 22.34 10.64
C LYS A 149 11.42 22.05 11.81
N GLY A 150 11.48 20.81 12.29
CA GLY A 150 12.28 20.46 13.47
C GLY A 150 11.73 21.03 14.77
N ASN A 151 10.45 21.40 14.83
CA ASN A 151 9.84 21.93 16.04
C ASN A 151 9.84 20.88 17.16
N PRO A 152 9.95 21.27 18.43
CA PRO A 152 9.77 20.38 19.56
C PRO A 152 8.40 19.69 19.49
N ILE A 153 8.39 18.36 19.58
CA ILE A 153 7.17 17.56 19.50
C ILE A 153 6.71 17.17 20.91
N SER A 154 5.43 17.40 21.21
CA SER A 154 4.84 16.98 22.48
C SER A 154 4.96 15.45 22.69
N PRO A 155 5.20 14.99 23.93
CA PRO A 155 5.16 13.57 24.28
C PRO A 155 3.85 12.87 23.91
N ASP A 156 2.74 13.61 23.92
CA ASP A 156 1.38 13.12 23.58
C ASP A 156 1.07 13.19 22.08
N CYS A 157 2.09 13.44 21.24
CA CYS A 157 1.89 13.50 19.80
C CYS A 157 1.32 12.17 19.26
N PRO A 158 0.17 12.20 18.54
CA PRO A 158 -0.47 11.00 18.05
C PRO A 158 0.42 10.16 17.13
N LEU A 159 1.33 10.80 16.39
CA LEU A 159 2.27 10.10 15.51
C LEU A 159 3.31 9.34 16.33
N MET A 160 3.86 9.95 17.39
CA MET A 160 4.80 9.27 18.31
C MET A 160 4.10 8.13 19.07
N ALA A 161 2.88 8.33 19.53
CA ALA A 161 2.09 7.30 20.18
C ALA A 161 1.87 6.09 19.25
N SER A 162 1.54 6.33 17.97
CA SER A 162 1.36 5.27 16.97
C SER A 162 2.63 4.47 16.70
N LEU A 163 3.80 5.10 16.74
CA LEU A 163 5.10 4.42 16.59
C LEU A 163 5.46 3.54 17.78
N LYS A 164 5.12 3.97 19.00
CA LYS A 164 5.34 3.17 20.23
C LYS A 164 4.48 1.91 20.24
N LEU A 165 3.19 2.02 19.90
CA LEU A 165 2.26 0.88 19.86
C LEU A 165 2.66 -0.21 18.85
N GLN A 166 3.35 0.14 17.77
CA GLN A 166 3.77 -0.82 16.76
C GLN A 166 5.08 -1.55 17.12
N HIS A 167 5.84 -1.08 18.09
CA HIS A 167 6.99 -1.81 18.65
C HIS A 167 6.58 -3.01 19.53
N LEU A 168 5.34 -3.04 20.01
CA LEU A 168 4.82 -4.11 20.87
C LEU A 168 4.20 -5.29 20.07
N ASN A 169 4.07 -5.16 18.75
CA ASN A 169 3.39 -6.13 17.86
C ASN A 169 4.31 -6.73 16.77
N VAL A 170 5.63 -6.63 16.94
CA VAL A 170 6.63 -7.27 16.04
C VAL A 170 7.43 -8.33 16.78
#